data_e1538996affd0fadf981efcc6c2aace6
#
_entry.id   e1538996affd0fadf981efcc6c2aace6
#
_cell.length_a   1.000
_cell.length_b   1.000
_cell.length_c   1.000
_cell.angle_alpha   90.00
_cell.angle_beta   90.00
_cell.angle_gamma   90.00
#
_symmetry.space_group_name_H-M   'P 1'
#
loop_
_entity.id
_entity.type
_entity.pdbx_description
1 polymer ?
#
loop_
_entity_poly.entity_id
_entity_poly.type
_entity_poly.pdbx_seq_one_letter_code
_entity_poly.pdbx_strand_id
1 'polypeptide(L)'
;MAPSQEEWEAFTADERAEVIAALPGEVTEAEMAPPEGDRHFKAKTRALGALRSFFSKQRRRVYLAAELPVYYPNAPRFAPDLLAVLDAEDCERDKWIVSAEGKGLDWVLEVHVGGDRKKDAQRNVVRYAQLGIPEYFLYDRARSRLHAYRLDAPNASTYSAIVPQHGLYESRVLGLDVQVEKDRLRFYAGTALLLESDELIARLESMLDEAQQRAEEEAARRREQTAQRQEEAARRQEAEREVARLREELEALKRK
;
A
#
# COMPACT_ATOMS: atom_id res chain seq x y z
N MET A 1 -1.19 -0.74 33.18
CA MET A 1 -2.35 -0.73 32.26
C MET A 1 -2.63 0.72 31.90
N ALA A 2 -3.18 0.99 30.73
CA ALA A 2 -3.58 2.36 30.39
C ALA A 2 -4.78 2.81 31.22
N PRO A 3 -4.88 4.11 31.54
CA PRO A 3 -6.01 4.68 32.26
C PRO A 3 -7.29 4.61 31.43
N SER A 4 -8.44 4.66 32.10
CA SER A 4 -9.73 4.86 31.45
C SER A 4 -9.81 6.24 30.78
N GLN A 5 -10.80 6.45 29.93
CA GLN A 5 -11.01 7.76 29.30
C GLN A 5 -11.33 8.83 30.34
N GLU A 6 -12.15 8.50 31.36
CA GLU A 6 -12.51 9.41 32.44
C GLU A 6 -11.29 9.81 33.29
N GLU A 7 -10.44 8.84 33.63
CA GLU A 7 -9.17 9.11 34.36
C GLU A 7 -8.25 9.99 33.52
N TRP A 8 -8.12 9.69 32.22
CA TRP A 8 -7.31 10.47 31.30
C TRP A 8 -7.75 11.93 31.17
N GLU A 9 -9.05 12.15 31.10
CA GLU A 9 -9.62 13.51 31.02
C GLU A 9 -9.42 14.30 32.31
N ALA A 10 -9.39 13.61 33.46
CA ALA A 10 -9.15 14.21 34.75
C ALA A 10 -7.68 14.59 34.99
N PHE A 11 -6.73 13.98 34.28
CA PHE A 11 -5.30 14.25 34.43
C PHE A 11 -4.89 15.63 33.93
N THR A 12 -3.97 16.25 34.61
CA THR A 12 -3.24 17.44 34.14
C THR A 12 -2.32 17.07 32.98
N ALA A 13 -1.76 18.09 32.32
CA ALA A 13 -0.83 17.86 31.20
C ALA A 13 0.44 17.10 31.66
N ASP A 14 0.95 17.40 32.85
CA ASP A 14 2.14 16.75 33.41
C ASP A 14 1.85 15.29 33.77
N GLU A 15 0.72 15.01 34.41
CA GLU A 15 0.29 13.63 34.73
C GLU A 15 0.08 12.79 33.45
N ARG A 16 -0.49 13.37 32.40
CA ARG A 16 -0.59 12.71 31.10
C ARG A 16 0.77 12.38 30.51
N ALA A 17 1.72 13.29 30.59
CA ALA A 17 3.08 13.09 30.11
C ALA A 17 3.78 11.96 30.89
N GLU A 18 3.62 11.93 32.22
CA GLU A 18 4.16 10.87 33.07
C GLU A 18 3.55 9.49 32.73
N VAL A 19 2.24 9.41 32.55
CA VAL A 19 1.56 8.16 32.13
C VAL A 19 2.07 7.69 30.77
N ILE A 20 2.20 8.58 29.79
CA ILE A 20 2.74 8.23 28.49
C ILE A 20 4.17 7.71 28.60
N ALA A 21 5.01 8.37 29.39
CA ALA A 21 6.41 7.96 29.60
C ALA A 21 6.53 6.61 30.32
N ALA A 22 5.64 6.34 31.29
CA ALA A 22 5.63 5.10 32.06
C ALA A 22 5.16 3.86 31.26
N LEU A 23 4.43 4.04 30.16
CA LEU A 23 3.97 2.94 29.32
C LEU A 23 5.07 2.57 28.30
N PRO A 24 5.64 1.34 28.34
CA PRO A 24 6.72 0.95 27.43
C PRO A 24 6.33 1.08 25.93
N GLY A 25 7.21 1.67 25.14
CA GLY A 25 7.13 1.66 23.66
C GLY A 25 7.66 0.36 23.04
N GLU A 26 8.36 -0.46 23.83
CA GLU A 26 8.94 -1.72 23.36
C GLU A 26 8.11 -2.92 23.82
N VAL A 27 8.01 -3.93 22.96
CA VAL A 27 7.40 -5.23 23.28
C VAL A 27 8.48 -6.10 23.90
N THR A 28 8.19 -6.70 25.09
CA THR A 28 9.14 -7.59 25.75
C THR A 28 9.23 -8.95 25.05
N GLU A 29 10.35 -9.66 25.22
CA GLU A 29 10.53 -11.02 24.66
C GLU A 29 9.40 -11.99 25.06
N ALA A 30 8.84 -11.84 26.27
CA ALA A 30 7.73 -12.67 26.75
C ALA A 30 6.39 -12.37 26.04
N GLU A 31 6.27 -11.20 25.44
CA GLU A 31 5.08 -10.75 24.70
C GLU A 31 5.24 -10.94 23.20
N MET A 32 6.47 -11.02 22.72
CA MET A 32 6.76 -11.33 21.32
C MET A 32 6.43 -12.80 21.04
N ALA A 33 5.70 -13.02 19.96
CA ALA A 33 5.63 -14.34 19.38
C ALA A 33 7.05 -14.81 18.96
N PRO A 34 7.38 -16.10 19.05
CA PRO A 34 8.63 -16.61 18.52
C PRO A 34 8.81 -16.13 17.07
N PRO A 35 10.05 -15.83 16.63
CA PRO A 35 10.30 -15.37 15.26
C PRO A 35 9.67 -16.30 14.23
N GLU A 36 8.72 -15.79 13.46
CA GLU A 36 7.98 -16.59 12.46
C GLU A 36 8.68 -16.65 11.10
N GLY A 37 9.88 -16.05 11.01
CA GLY A 37 10.76 -16.12 9.86
C GLY A 37 10.29 -15.30 8.65
N ASP A 38 10.96 -15.55 7.52
CA ASP A 38 10.81 -14.79 6.28
C ASP A 38 9.37 -14.79 5.71
N ARG A 39 8.64 -15.89 5.89
CA ARG A 39 7.26 -16.00 5.39
C ARG A 39 6.31 -15.04 6.08
N HIS A 40 6.43 -14.90 7.39
CA HIS A 40 5.64 -13.97 8.19
C HIS A 40 5.99 -12.52 7.82
N PHE A 41 7.27 -12.21 7.87
CA PHE A 41 7.78 -10.88 7.52
C PHE A 41 7.30 -10.42 6.14
N LYS A 42 7.46 -11.27 5.10
CA LYS A 42 7.02 -10.93 3.74
C LYS A 42 5.51 -10.73 3.62
N ALA A 43 4.71 -11.56 4.29
CA ALA A 43 3.25 -11.40 4.24
C ALA A 43 2.82 -10.06 4.86
N LYS A 44 3.36 -9.71 6.01
CA LYS A 44 3.10 -8.46 6.72
C LYS A 44 3.58 -7.24 5.94
N THR A 45 4.83 -7.23 5.50
CA THR A 45 5.41 -6.06 4.80
C THR A 45 4.75 -5.79 3.45
N ARG A 46 4.36 -6.83 2.70
CA ARG A 46 3.62 -6.69 1.44
C ARG A 46 2.23 -6.10 1.67
N ALA A 47 1.49 -6.63 2.66
CA ALA A 47 0.18 -6.10 3.01
C ALA A 47 0.27 -4.63 3.45
N LEU A 48 1.20 -4.29 4.34
CA LEU A 48 1.44 -2.92 4.79
C LEU A 48 1.81 -2.00 3.62
N GLY A 49 2.72 -2.42 2.75
CA GLY A 49 3.16 -1.64 1.59
C GLY A 49 2.04 -1.36 0.59
N ALA A 50 1.21 -2.38 0.28
CA ALA A 50 0.05 -2.22 -0.59
C ALA A 50 -0.99 -1.23 -0.03
N LEU A 51 -1.31 -1.36 1.27
CA LEU A 51 -2.24 -0.47 1.95
C LEU A 51 -1.70 0.97 2.03
N ARG A 52 -0.43 1.16 2.42
CA ARG A 52 0.20 2.49 2.46
C ARG A 52 0.21 3.16 1.08
N SER A 53 0.60 2.42 0.04
CA SER A 53 0.59 2.93 -1.33
C SER A 53 -0.80 3.32 -1.81
N PHE A 54 -1.84 2.60 -1.39
CA PHE A 54 -3.22 2.91 -1.73
C PHE A 54 -3.71 4.16 -0.99
N PHE A 55 -3.62 4.18 0.34
CA PHE A 55 -4.16 5.27 1.14
C PHE A 55 -3.40 6.59 0.98
N SER A 56 -2.10 6.57 0.67
CA SER A 56 -1.33 7.78 0.34
C SER A 56 -1.87 8.53 -0.88
N LYS A 57 -2.56 7.83 -1.79
CA LYS A 57 -3.19 8.41 -3.00
C LYS A 57 -4.65 8.82 -2.78
N GLN A 58 -5.24 8.39 -1.67
CA GLN A 58 -6.61 8.73 -1.32
C GLN A 58 -6.63 10.02 -0.48
N ARG A 59 -7.76 10.73 -0.50
CA ARG A 59 -7.97 11.88 0.40
C ARG A 59 -8.33 11.47 1.83
N ARG A 60 -8.38 10.17 2.10
CA ARG A 60 -8.71 9.59 3.40
C ARG A 60 -7.44 9.42 4.22
N ARG A 61 -7.40 10.01 5.41
CA ARG A 61 -6.30 9.80 6.36
C ARG A 61 -6.46 8.44 7.03
N VAL A 62 -5.42 7.62 6.95
CA VAL A 62 -5.39 6.30 7.59
C VAL A 62 -4.00 6.11 8.18
N TYR A 63 -3.93 5.94 9.49
CA TYR A 63 -2.72 5.54 10.17
C TYR A 63 -2.56 4.02 10.06
N LEU A 64 -1.41 3.57 9.57
CA LEU A 64 -1.07 2.16 9.38
C LEU A 64 0.23 1.85 10.10
N ALA A 65 0.22 0.86 10.98
CA ALA A 65 1.41 0.41 11.68
C ALA A 65 1.51 -1.13 11.73
N ALA A 66 2.72 -1.62 11.96
CA ALA A 66 3.03 -3.02 12.19
C ALA A 66 3.69 -3.18 13.56
N GLU A 67 3.29 -4.21 14.31
CA GLU A 67 3.91 -4.57 15.60
C GLU A 67 3.97 -3.42 16.61
N LEU A 68 3.09 -2.44 16.47
CA LEU A 68 3.02 -1.29 17.37
C LEU A 68 2.35 -1.69 18.68
N PRO A 69 2.95 -1.44 19.85
CA PRO A 69 2.30 -1.65 21.13
C PRO A 69 1.03 -0.83 21.29
N VAL A 70 -0.08 -1.50 21.59
CA VAL A 70 -1.41 -0.87 21.74
C VAL A 70 -1.90 -1.02 23.16
N TYR A 71 -2.39 0.09 23.72
CA TYR A 71 -2.89 0.19 25.07
C TYR A 71 -4.36 0.61 25.07
N TYR A 72 -5.24 -0.35 25.34
CA TYR A 72 -6.64 -0.08 25.67
C TYR A 72 -6.81 0.11 27.17
N PRO A 73 -7.77 0.93 27.61
CA PRO A 73 -8.12 1.05 29.02
C PRO A 73 -8.40 -0.31 29.65
N ASN A 74 -7.86 -0.53 30.83
CA ASN A 74 -8.11 -1.73 31.65
C ASN A 74 -7.82 -3.08 30.97
N ALA A 75 -7.06 -3.07 29.86
CA ALA A 75 -6.70 -4.29 29.12
C ALA A 75 -5.17 -4.49 29.11
N PRO A 76 -4.70 -5.75 29.06
CA PRO A 76 -3.31 -6.03 28.78
C PRO A 76 -2.89 -5.45 27.43
N ARG A 77 -1.68 -4.91 27.34
CA ARG A 77 -1.15 -4.44 26.04
C ARG A 77 -1.01 -5.59 25.04
N PHE A 78 -1.02 -5.24 23.76
CA PHE A 78 -0.77 -6.17 22.67
C PHE A 78 -0.14 -5.42 21.49
N ALA A 79 0.45 -6.16 20.58
CA ALA A 79 1.01 -5.59 19.37
C ALA A 79 0.54 -6.48 18.20
N PRO A 80 -0.44 -6.04 17.40
CA PRO A 80 -0.90 -6.82 16.25
C PRO A 80 0.11 -6.76 15.10
N ASP A 81 0.11 -7.77 14.25
CA ASP A 81 0.98 -7.79 13.07
C ASP A 81 0.77 -6.56 12.19
N LEU A 82 -0.48 -6.18 11.95
CA LEU A 82 -0.85 -4.91 11.30
C LEU A 82 -2.08 -4.31 11.98
N LEU A 83 -2.12 -3.00 12.03
CA LEU A 83 -3.28 -2.24 12.45
C LEU A 83 -3.58 -1.08 11.51
N ALA A 84 -4.84 -0.66 11.48
CA ALA A 84 -5.28 0.57 10.84
C ALA A 84 -6.17 1.38 11.78
N VAL A 85 -5.96 2.71 11.77
CA VAL A 85 -6.84 3.67 12.42
C VAL A 85 -7.24 4.71 11.39
N LEU A 86 -8.54 4.83 11.15
CA LEU A 86 -9.11 5.76 10.20
C LEU A 86 -9.12 7.17 10.78
N ASP A 87 -9.03 8.17 9.92
CA ASP A 87 -9.09 9.59 10.27
C ASP A 87 -8.05 10.02 11.33
N ALA A 88 -6.99 9.23 11.47
CA ALA A 88 -5.83 9.54 12.30
C ALA A 88 -4.70 10.12 11.44
N GLU A 89 -3.87 10.95 12.07
CA GLU A 89 -2.70 11.52 11.43
C GLU A 89 -1.64 10.43 11.21
N ASP A 90 -1.03 10.42 10.02
CA ASP A 90 0.07 9.51 9.70
C ASP A 90 1.40 10.13 10.15
N CYS A 91 1.76 9.89 11.42
CA CYS A 91 3.03 10.30 12.01
C CYS A 91 3.67 9.14 12.78
N GLU A 92 4.96 9.20 13.03
CA GLU A 92 5.67 8.17 13.77
C GLU A 92 5.20 8.10 15.24
N ARG A 93 4.96 6.89 15.73
CA ARG A 93 4.55 6.59 17.10
C ARG A 93 5.27 5.37 17.63
N ASP A 94 5.72 5.44 18.87
CA ASP A 94 6.30 4.30 19.59
C ASP A 94 5.22 3.36 20.15
N LYS A 95 4.00 3.85 20.29
CA LYS A 95 2.86 3.13 20.86
C LYS A 95 1.54 3.83 20.53
N TRP A 96 0.44 3.10 20.58
CA TRP A 96 -0.91 3.63 20.47
C TRP A 96 -1.63 3.53 21.82
N ILE A 97 -1.90 4.64 22.44
CA ILE A 97 -2.62 4.72 23.73
C ILE A 97 -4.01 5.25 23.44
N VAL A 98 -5.02 4.39 23.52
CA VAL A 98 -6.40 4.71 23.11
C VAL A 98 -6.96 5.93 23.85
N SER A 99 -6.72 6.05 25.17
CA SER A 99 -7.16 7.21 25.98
C SER A 99 -6.46 8.51 25.56
N ALA A 100 -5.19 8.46 25.15
CA ALA A 100 -4.45 9.64 24.69
C ALA A 100 -4.83 10.07 23.28
N GLU A 101 -5.01 9.10 22.38
CA GLU A 101 -5.40 9.33 20.97
C GLU A 101 -6.91 9.62 20.83
N GLY A 102 -7.70 9.33 21.87
CA GLY A 102 -9.17 9.47 21.85
C GLY A 102 -9.86 8.48 20.94
N LYS A 103 -9.14 7.48 20.41
CA LYS A 103 -9.65 6.52 19.44
C LYS A 103 -8.97 5.15 19.56
N GLY A 104 -9.78 4.08 19.43
CA GLY A 104 -9.32 2.70 19.31
C GLY A 104 -8.91 2.36 17.88
N LEU A 105 -8.48 1.11 17.69
CA LEU A 105 -8.18 0.57 16.35
C LEU A 105 -9.46 0.33 15.58
N ASP A 106 -9.43 0.56 14.27
CA ASP A 106 -10.56 0.29 13.38
C ASP A 106 -10.42 -1.07 12.67
N TRP A 107 -9.20 -1.52 12.42
CA TRP A 107 -8.92 -2.76 11.70
C TRP A 107 -7.62 -3.39 12.20
N VAL A 108 -7.62 -4.71 12.30
CA VAL A 108 -6.45 -5.51 12.70
C VAL A 108 -6.28 -6.70 11.77
N LEU A 109 -5.04 -7.00 11.40
CA LEU A 109 -4.64 -8.23 10.72
C LEU A 109 -3.59 -8.95 11.53
N GLU A 110 -3.81 -10.26 11.72
CA GLU A 110 -2.81 -11.21 12.23
C GLU A 110 -2.42 -12.18 11.12
N VAL A 111 -1.15 -12.55 11.05
CA VAL A 111 -0.58 -13.48 10.06
C VAL A 111 -0.02 -14.69 10.78
N HIS A 112 -0.58 -15.87 10.54
CA HIS A 112 -0.07 -17.13 11.08
C HIS A 112 0.72 -17.91 10.02
N VAL A 113 1.90 -18.37 10.36
CA VAL A 113 2.80 -19.10 9.44
C VAL A 113 2.93 -20.58 9.78
N GLY A 114 2.52 -20.98 10.99
CA GLY A 114 2.57 -22.38 11.43
C GLY A 114 2.37 -22.53 12.94
N GLY A 115 2.37 -23.76 13.43
CA GLY A 115 2.19 -24.08 14.84
C GLY A 115 0.73 -24.29 15.27
N ASP A 116 0.54 -24.79 16.49
CA ASP A 116 -0.80 -25.05 17.07
C ASP A 116 -1.32 -23.79 17.80
N ARG A 117 -1.55 -22.72 17.01
CA ARG A 117 -2.06 -21.44 17.51
C ARG A 117 -3.58 -21.28 17.44
N LYS A 118 -4.32 -22.40 17.28
CA LYS A 118 -5.80 -22.34 17.29
C LYS A 118 -6.35 -21.66 18.53
N LYS A 119 -5.74 -21.92 19.70
CA LYS A 119 -6.16 -21.29 20.96
C LYS A 119 -5.91 -19.78 20.97
N ASP A 120 -4.76 -19.34 20.46
CA ASP A 120 -4.42 -17.92 20.41
C ASP A 120 -5.28 -17.17 19.40
N ALA A 121 -5.51 -17.77 18.23
CA ALA A 121 -6.44 -17.24 17.23
C ALA A 121 -7.87 -17.08 17.78
N GLN A 122 -8.39 -18.11 18.48
CA GLN A 122 -9.71 -18.04 19.12
C GLN A 122 -9.75 -17.01 20.25
N ARG A 123 -8.68 -16.89 21.04
CA ARG A 123 -8.56 -15.88 22.09
C ARG A 123 -8.56 -14.47 21.53
N ASN A 124 -7.85 -14.23 20.42
CA ASN A 124 -7.81 -12.92 19.77
C ASN A 124 -9.16 -12.54 19.17
N VAL A 125 -9.93 -13.48 18.61
CA VAL A 125 -11.30 -13.20 18.14
C VAL A 125 -12.17 -12.62 19.27
N VAL A 126 -12.15 -13.26 20.45
CA VAL A 126 -12.92 -12.78 21.60
C VAL A 126 -12.36 -11.46 22.12
N ARG A 127 -11.05 -11.38 22.28
CA ARG A 127 -10.37 -10.19 22.82
C ARG A 127 -10.63 -8.94 21.99
N TYR A 128 -10.42 -9.02 20.66
CA TYR A 128 -10.57 -7.87 19.78
C TYR A 128 -12.03 -7.42 19.66
N ALA A 129 -12.96 -8.37 19.69
CA ALA A 129 -14.38 -8.03 19.77
C ALA A 129 -14.74 -7.28 21.06
N GLN A 130 -14.23 -7.74 22.22
CA GLN A 130 -14.44 -7.08 23.52
C GLN A 130 -13.80 -5.70 23.62
N LEU A 131 -12.69 -5.47 22.89
CA LEU A 131 -12.03 -4.16 22.78
C LEU A 131 -12.76 -3.22 21.79
N GLY A 132 -13.83 -3.69 21.15
CA GLY A 132 -14.62 -2.89 20.23
C GLY A 132 -13.93 -2.61 18.89
N ILE A 133 -12.94 -3.42 18.48
CA ILE A 133 -12.26 -3.28 17.19
C ILE A 133 -13.24 -3.71 16.09
N PRO A 134 -13.64 -2.82 15.16
CA PRO A 134 -14.69 -3.10 14.17
C PRO A 134 -14.44 -4.29 13.28
N GLU A 135 -13.20 -4.48 12.79
CA GLU A 135 -12.87 -5.62 11.93
C GLU A 135 -11.55 -6.28 12.32
N TYR A 136 -11.55 -7.61 12.27
CA TYR A 136 -10.39 -8.44 12.53
C TYR A 136 -10.21 -9.46 11.42
N PHE A 137 -9.02 -9.49 10.84
CA PHE A 137 -8.60 -10.40 9.79
C PHE A 137 -7.49 -11.32 10.30
N LEU A 138 -7.60 -12.61 10.02
CA LEU A 138 -6.62 -13.62 10.36
C LEU A 138 -6.19 -14.38 9.11
N TYR A 139 -4.97 -14.16 8.67
CA TYR A 139 -4.39 -14.84 7.55
C TYR A 139 -3.57 -16.06 8.00
N ASP A 140 -4.12 -17.27 7.84
CA ASP A 140 -3.39 -18.52 8.00
C ASP A 140 -2.61 -18.82 6.70
N ARG A 141 -1.39 -18.36 6.65
CA ARG A 141 -0.53 -18.55 5.49
C ARG A 141 -0.12 -20.01 5.29
N ALA A 142 0.01 -20.79 6.36
CA ALA A 142 0.37 -22.21 6.27
C ALA A 142 -0.71 -23.01 5.51
N ARG A 143 -1.97 -22.59 5.61
CA ARG A 143 -3.11 -23.23 4.96
C ARG A 143 -3.68 -22.42 3.80
N SER A 144 -3.10 -21.28 3.48
CA SER A 144 -3.59 -20.31 2.47
C SER A 144 -5.07 -19.96 2.70
N ARG A 145 -5.43 -19.65 3.95
CA ARG A 145 -6.79 -19.33 4.36
C ARG A 145 -6.88 -17.98 5.04
N LEU A 146 -7.95 -17.27 4.72
CA LEU A 146 -8.31 -16.02 5.39
C LEU A 146 -9.58 -16.26 6.21
N HIS A 147 -9.56 -15.82 7.46
CA HIS A 147 -10.73 -15.68 8.31
C HIS A 147 -10.91 -14.20 8.59
N ALA A 148 -12.11 -13.70 8.42
CA ALA A 148 -12.42 -12.31 8.65
C ALA A 148 -13.67 -12.18 9.50
N TYR A 149 -13.66 -11.20 10.38
CA TYR A 149 -14.68 -11.00 11.40
C TYR A 149 -15.03 -9.53 11.48
N ARG A 150 -16.29 -9.24 11.81
CA ARG A 150 -16.82 -7.88 11.94
C ARG A 150 -17.75 -7.77 13.14
N LEU A 151 -17.75 -6.64 13.83
CA LEU A 151 -18.80 -6.27 14.76
C LEU A 151 -20.03 -5.82 13.98
N ASP A 152 -21.20 -6.40 14.28
CA ASP A 152 -22.46 -6.04 13.60
C ASP A 152 -22.99 -4.65 14.01
N ALA A 153 -22.57 -4.19 15.19
CA ALA A 153 -22.90 -2.86 15.72
C ALA A 153 -21.74 -2.31 16.57
N PRO A 154 -21.63 -0.98 16.74
CA PRO A 154 -20.56 -0.36 17.53
C PRO A 154 -20.45 -0.85 18.98
N ASN A 155 -21.57 -1.27 19.58
CA ASN A 155 -21.62 -1.77 20.96
C ASN A 155 -21.57 -3.30 21.05
N ALA A 156 -21.41 -4.00 19.91
CA ALA A 156 -21.29 -5.44 19.94
C ALA A 156 -19.94 -5.84 20.57
N SER A 157 -19.96 -6.88 21.38
CA SER A 157 -18.76 -7.48 22.02
C SER A 157 -18.40 -8.85 21.47
N THR A 158 -19.09 -9.25 20.40
CA THR A 158 -18.86 -10.50 19.69
C THR A 158 -18.82 -10.26 18.19
N TYR A 159 -17.93 -10.98 17.52
CA TYR A 159 -17.81 -10.90 16.07
C TYR A 159 -18.77 -11.83 15.36
N SER A 160 -19.28 -11.37 14.22
CA SER A 160 -19.83 -12.21 13.15
C SER A 160 -18.76 -12.48 12.10
N ALA A 161 -18.76 -13.69 11.54
CA ALA A 161 -17.82 -14.01 10.45
C ALA A 161 -18.22 -13.29 9.16
N ILE A 162 -17.25 -12.70 8.49
CA ILE A 162 -17.45 -12.15 7.14
C ILE A 162 -17.45 -13.32 6.15
N VAL A 163 -18.57 -13.51 5.47
CA VAL A 163 -18.71 -14.56 4.46
C VAL A 163 -18.17 -14.05 3.13
N PRO A 164 -17.15 -14.71 2.55
CA PRO A 164 -16.59 -14.25 1.30
C PRO A 164 -17.58 -14.41 0.13
N GLN A 165 -17.58 -13.43 -0.78
CA GLN A 165 -18.29 -13.50 -2.04
C GLN A 165 -17.27 -13.78 -3.15
N HIS A 166 -17.39 -14.92 -3.83
CA HIS A 166 -16.43 -15.35 -4.85
C HIS A 166 -14.95 -15.38 -4.36
N GLY A 167 -14.75 -15.68 -3.06
CA GLY A 167 -13.42 -15.68 -2.45
C GLY A 167 -12.92 -14.34 -1.96
N LEU A 168 -13.66 -13.26 -2.16
CA LEU A 168 -13.37 -11.90 -1.72
C LEU A 168 -14.04 -11.62 -0.36
N TYR A 169 -13.28 -11.16 0.60
CA TYR A 169 -13.73 -10.74 1.92
C TYR A 169 -13.83 -9.22 1.95
N GLU A 170 -15.04 -8.68 2.00
CA GLU A 170 -15.29 -7.24 2.08
C GLU A 170 -14.82 -6.66 3.41
N SER A 171 -13.87 -5.75 3.40
CA SER A 171 -13.55 -4.87 4.53
C SER A 171 -14.27 -3.54 4.35
N ARG A 172 -15.29 -3.29 5.17
CA ARG A 172 -16.00 -2.00 5.18
C ARG A 172 -15.17 -0.89 5.78
N VAL A 173 -14.31 -1.24 6.73
CA VAL A 173 -13.37 -0.31 7.37
C VAL A 173 -12.40 0.24 6.34
N LEU A 174 -11.72 -0.64 5.61
CA LEU A 174 -10.74 -0.23 4.61
C LEU A 174 -11.40 0.26 3.31
N GLY A 175 -12.63 -0.17 3.01
CA GLY A 175 -13.28 0.04 1.71
C GLY A 175 -12.60 -0.78 0.61
N LEU A 176 -12.10 -1.95 0.96
CA LEU A 176 -11.36 -2.86 0.08
C LEU A 176 -11.89 -4.29 0.22
N ASP A 177 -11.76 -5.05 -0.84
CA ASP A 177 -11.91 -6.50 -0.80
C ASP A 177 -10.57 -7.18 -0.59
N VAL A 178 -10.56 -8.25 0.19
CA VAL A 178 -9.34 -8.99 0.55
C VAL A 178 -9.48 -10.44 0.10
N GLN A 179 -8.46 -10.97 -0.56
CA GLN A 179 -8.43 -12.34 -1.05
C GLN A 179 -7.07 -12.98 -0.81
N VAL A 180 -7.03 -14.30 -0.71
CA VAL A 180 -5.77 -15.08 -0.74
C VAL A 180 -5.57 -15.64 -2.14
N GLU A 181 -4.48 -15.26 -2.79
CA GLU A 181 -4.07 -15.76 -4.08
C GLU A 181 -2.66 -16.35 -4.02
N LYS A 182 -2.51 -17.60 -4.40
CA LYS A 182 -1.19 -18.25 -4.45
C LYS A 182 -0.34 -17.98 -3.21
N ASP A 183 -0.89 -18.19 -2.02
CA ASP A 183 -0.24 -17.96 -0.72
C ASP A 183 0.11 -16.49 -0.40
N ARG A 184 -0.54 -15.54 -1.06
CA ARG A 184 -0.43 -14.10 -0.80
C ARG A 184 -1.76 -13.49 -0.44
N LEU A 185 -1.72 -12.51 0.44
CA LEU A 185 -2.87 -11.67 0.74
C LEU A 185 -2.93 -10.55 -0.28
N ARG A 186 -4.05 -10.45 -1.01
CA ARG A 186 -4.26 -9.45 -2.06
C ARG A 186 -5.42 -8.52 -1.69
N PHE A 187 -5.30 -7.27 -2.02
CA PHE A 187 -6.29 -6.24 -1.76
C PHE A 187 -6.82 -5.69 -3.08
N TYR A 188 -8.13 -5.41 -3.13
CA TYR A 188 -8.80 -4.90 -4.30
C TYR A 188 -9.61 -3.66 -3.97
N ALA A 189 -9.53 -2.63 -4.78
CA ALA A 189 -10.42 -1.48 -4.78
C ALA A 189 -11.46 -1.67 -5.90
N GLY A 190 -12.63 -2.19 -5.57
CA GLY A 190 -13.57 -2.72 -6.56
C GLY A 190 -12.92 -3.87 -7.35
N THR A 191 -12.78 -3.72 -8.67
CA THR A 191 -12.12 -4.73 -9.53
C THR A 191 -10.61 -4.52 -9.68
N ALA A 192 -10.06 -3.42 -9.17
CA ALA A 192 -8.66 -3.07 -9.33
C ALA A 192 -7.80 -3.68 -8.24
N LEU A 193 -6.86 -4.54 -8.61
CA LEU A 193 -5.87 -5.10 -7.71
C LEU A 193 -4.91 -4.01 -7.23
N LEU A 194 -4.67 -3.93 -5.94
CA LEU A 194 -3.59 -3.14 -5.36
C LEU A 194 -2.26 -3.86 -5.60
N LEU A 195 -1.40 -3.23 -6.38
CA LEU A 195 -0.08 -3.79 -6.68
C LEU A 195 0.82 -3.70 -5.44
N GLU A 196 1.57 -4.76 -5.19
CA GLU A 196 2.68 -4.74 -4.25
C GLU A 196 3.82 -3.85 -4.78
N SER A 197 4.71 -3.38 -3.93
CA SER A 197 5.78 -2.45 -4.31
C SER A 197 6.64 -2.99 -5.46
N ASP A 198 7.01 -4.27 -5.39
CA ASP A 198 7.82 -4.92 -6.43
C ASP A 198 7.10 -4.98 -7.78
N GLU A 199 5.80 -5.27 -7.77
CA GLU A 199 4.96 -5.30 -8.98
C GLU A 199 4.79 -3.89 -9.58
N LEU A 200 4.67 -2.87 -8.72
CA LEU A 200 4.57 -1.48 -9.15
C LEU A 200 5.88 -1.02 -9.80
N ILE A 201 7.02 -1.34 -9.19
CA ILE A 201 8.35 -1.03 -9.73
C ILE A 201 8.52 -1.70 -11.08
N ALA A 202 8.30 -3.01 -11.19
CA ALA A 202 8.42 -3.74 -12.45
C ALA A 202 7.52 -3.17 -13.55
N ARG A 203 6.31 -2.74 -13.22
CA ARG A 203 5.40 -2.10 -14.16
C ARG A 203 5.92 -0.74 -14.64
N LEU A 204 6.45 0.07 -13.71
CA LEU A 204 7.02 1.38 -14.06
C LEU A 204 8.27 1.24 -14.94
N GLU A 205 9.15 0.27 -14.66
CA GLU A 205 10.31 -0.05 -15.48
C GLU A 205 9.88 -0.43 -16.91
N SER A 206 8.92 -1.34 -17.05
CA SER A 206 8.39 -1.71 -18.37
C SER A 206 7.80 -0.52 -19.13
N MET A 207 7.07 0.36 -18.46
CA MET A 207 6.51 1.56 -19.10
C MET A 207 7.62 2.56 -19.51
N LEU A 208 8.69 2.66 -18.74
CA LEU A 208 9.84 3.50 -19.05
C LEU A 208 10.56 2.98 -20.30
N ASP A 209 10.84 1.68 -20.35
CA ASP A 209 11.49 1.03 -21.49
C ASP A 209 10.66 1.22 -22.78
N GLU A 210 9.34 1.02 -22.71
CA GLU A 210 8.46 1.27 -23.84
C GLU A 210 8.45 2.74 -24.30
N ALA A 211 8.50 3.68 -23.35
CA ALA A 211 8.56 5.10 -23.66
C ALA A 211 9.90 5.48 -24.33
N GLN A 212 11.00 4.92 -23.85
CA GLN A 212 12.33 5.11 -24.43
C GLN A 212 12.40 4.57 -25.85
N GLN A 213 11.91 3.34 -26.09
CA GLN A 213 11.86 2.74 -27.42
C GLN A 213 11.06 3.60 -28.40
N ARG A 214 9.88 4.08 -28.00
CA ARG A 214 9.07 4.99 -28.85
C ARG A 214 9.79 6.30 -29.18
N ALA A 215 10.48 6.87 -28.18
CA ALA A 215 11.26 8.10 -28.39
C ALA A 215 12.43 7.88 -29.38
N GLU A 216 13.14 6.75 -29.29
CA GLU A 216 14.22 6.37 -30.19
C GLU A 216 13.71 6.15 -31.63
N GLU A 217 12.59 5.43 -31.79
CA GLU A 217 11.96 5.23 -33.09
C GLU A 217 11.53 6.55 -33.73
N GLU A 218 10.93 7.44 -32.94
CA GLU A 218 10.54 8.76 -33.43
C GLU A 218 11.74 9.61 -33.84
N ALA A 219 12.81 9.58 -33.03
CA ALA A 219 14.07 10.26 -33.37
C ALA A 219 14.70 9.71 -34.65
N ALA A 220 14.70 8.39 -34.83
CA ALA A 220 15.17 7.75 -36.06
C ALA A 220 14.38 8.18 -37.30
N ARG A 221 13.04 8.15 -37.21
CA ARG A 221 12.14 8.61 -38.28
C ARG A 221 12.36 10.09 -38.65
N ARG A 222 12.54 10.95 -37.62
CA ARG A 222 12.84 12.39 -37.85
C ARG A 222 14.19 12.57 -38.56
N ARG A 223 15.22 11.81 -38.17
CA ARG A 223 16.55 11.84 -38.84
C ARG A 223 16.45 11.42 -40.29
N GLU A 224 15.73 10.34 -40.59
CA GLU A 224 15.52 9.85 -41.94
C GLU A 224 14.77 10.87 -42.80
N GLN A 225 13.68 11.44 -42.31
CA GLN A 225 12.94 12.49 -43.02
C GLN A 225 13.81 13.73 -43.27
N THR A 226 14.67 14.08 -42.32
CA THR A 226 15.58 15.22 -42.51
C THR A 226 16.62 14.92 -43.57
N ALA A 227 17.19 13.73 -43.59
CA ALA A 227 18.14 13.28 -44.61
C ALA A 227 17.50 13.27 -46.00
N GLN A 228 16.28 12.73 -46.15
CA GLN A 228 15.53 12.72 -47.41
C GLN A 228 15.26 14.14 -47.93
N ARG A 229 14.83 15.06 -47.04
CA ARG A 229 14.62 16.47 -47.42
C ARG A 229 15.91 17.16 -47.86
N GLN A 230 17.03 16.87 -47.22
CA GLN A 230 18.35 17.40 -47.61
C GLN A 230 18.81 16.87 -48.99
N GLU A 231 18.60 15.58 -49.22
CA GLU A 231 18.91 14.96 -50.51
C GLU A 231 18.04 15.53 -51.64
N GLU A 232 16.74 15.67 -51.44
CA GLU A 232 15.82 16.32 -52.40
C GLU A 232 16.23 17.77 -52.69
N ALA A 233 16.60 18.53 -51.64
CA ALA A 233 17.04 19.91 -51.80
C ALA A 233 18.35 19.99 -52.59
N ALA A 234 19.30 19.10 -52.33
CA ALA A 234 20.54 19.00 -53.08
C ALA A 234 20.30 18.68 -54.57
N ARG A 235 19.45 17.68 -54.87
CA ARG A 235 19.06 17.32 -56.25
C ARG A 235 18.36 18.49 -56.99
N ARG A 236 17.51 19.24 -56.32
CA ARG A 236 16.85 20.42 -56.90
C ARG A 236 17.87 21.53 -57.25
N GLN A 237 18.81 21.81 -56.30
CA GLN A 237 19.87 22.80 -56.55
C GLN A 237 20.79 22.38 -57.73
N GLU A 238 21.11 21.11 -57.83
CA GLU A 238 21.91 20.60 -58.97
C GLU A 238 21.17 20.75 -60.28
N ALA A 239 19.89 20.38 -60.34
CA ALA A 239 19.05 20.57 -61.54
C ALA A 239 18.89 22.05 -61.89
N GLU A 240 18.71 22.93 -60.95
CA GLU A 240 18.65 24.40 -61.20
C GLU A 240 19.96 24.95 -61.80
N ARG A 241 21.12 24.49 -61.28
CA ARG A 241 22.44 24.85 -61.78
C ARG A 241 22.63 24.34 -63.25
N GLU A 242 22.20 23.15 -63.51
CA GLU A 242 22.29 22.56 -64.86
C GLU A 242 21.38 23.31 -65.84
N VAL A 243 20.16 23.65 -65.45
CA VAL A 243 19.26 24.52 -66.25
C VAL A 243 19.86 25.90 -66.51
N ALA A 244 20.48 26.52 -65.53
CA ALA A 244 21.14 27.80 -65.70
C ALA A 244 22.31 27.72 -66.70
N ARG A 245 23.14 26.67 -66.57
CA ARG A 245 24.27 26.41 -67.53
C ARG A 245 23.76 26.23 -68.97
N LEU A 246 22.74 25.35 -69.14
CA LEU A 246 22.18 25.14 -70.46
C LEU A 246 21.55 26.40 -71.09
N ARG A 247 20.96 27.27 -70.31
CA ARG A 247 20.42 28.57 -70.75
C ARG A 247 21.52 29.51 -71.23
N GLU A 248 22.63 29.59 -70.50
CA GLU A 248 23.80 30.39 -70.89
C GLU A 248 24.43 29.88 -72.20
N GLU A 249 24.60 28.57 -72.36
CA GLU A 249 25.07 27.95 -73.59
C GLU A 249 24.16 28.26 -74.77
N LEU A 250 22.86 28.18 -74.57
CA LEU A 250 21.86 28.43 -75.60
C LEU A 250 21.84 29.92 -76.03
N GLU A 251 22.03 30.84 -75.09
CA GLU A 251 22.20 32.27 -75.37
C GLU A 251 23.50 32.59 -76.12
N ALA A 252 24.57 31.90 -75.75
CA ALA A 252 25.86 32.03 -76.45
C ALA A 252 25.79 31.56 -77.91
N LEU A 253 25.03 30.48 -78.15
CA LEU A 253 24.80 29.97 -79.50
C LEU A 253 23.89 30.88 -80.40
N LYS A 254 22.95 31.59 -79.77
CA LYS A 254 22.06 32.55 -80.49
C LYS A 254 22.75 33.84 -80.91
N ARG A 255 23.91 34.16 -80.28
CA ARG A 255 24.72 35.35 -80.58
C ARG A 255 25.77 35.15 -81.63
N LYS A 256 25.97 33.92 -82.06
CA LYS A 256 26.81 33.55 -83.22
C LYS A 256 25.98 33.44 -84.49
#